data_8c14d747bc1620b415308c9519abdceb
#
_entry.id   8c14d747bc1620b415308c9519abdceb
#
_cell.length_a   1.000
_cell.length_b   1.000
_cell.length_c   1.000
_cell.angle_alpha   90.00
_cell.angle_beta   90.00
_cell.angle_gamma   90.00
#
_symmetry.space_group_name_H-M   'P 1'
#
loop_
_entity.id
_entity.type
_entity.pdbx_description
1 polymer ?
#
loop_
_entity_poly.entity_id
_entity_poly.type
_entity_poly.pdbx_seq_one_letter_code
_entity_poly.pdbx_strand_id
1 'polypeptide(L)'
;MNTINLTASNAVSTALVVGGTGGLGAAMFSCLQNDASYSQVLNLSRSTTPNIDYADEASLQASAQWVAEQCALAPLRTVIVATGFLHQGGVGPERSWSQLDADYLQRVMLVNAIGPALLIKHLAPVLARDRITRWAMLSAKVGSIGDNALGGWYGYRASKAALNQIVKTASIEMTRRSKLAVCVAIHPGTVATALSEPFGKTGLNVRPPDVAASEILSVVNALQPPQTGGFYDYSGQTLPW
;
A
#
# COMPACT_ATOMS: atom_id res chain seq x y z
N MET A 1 33.37 18.75 28.40
CA MET A 1 32.73 17.77 27.47
C MET A 1 31.21 17.94 27.64
N ASN A 2 30.60 18.75 26.78
CA ASN A 2 29.14 18.93 26.83
C ASN A 2 28.49 17.82 26.02
N THR A 3 27.88 16.87 26.72
CA THR A 3 26.97 15.90 26.12
C THR A 3 25.72 16.63 25.67
N ILE A 4 25.60 16.87 24.37
CA ILE A 4 24.35 17.35 23.78
C ILE A 4 23.37 16.18 23.89
N ASN A 5 22.48 16.26 24.88
CA ASN A 5 21.29 15.44 24.93
C ASN A 5 20.39 15.83 23.74
N LEU A 6 20.49 15.09 22.65
CA LEU A 6 19.49 15.08 21.60
C LEU A 6 18.21 14.41 22.17
N THR A 7 17.45 15.15 22.95
CA THR A 7 16.05 14.84 23.18
C THR A 7 15.42 14.70 21.80
N ALA A 8 14.91 13.51 21.50
CA ALA A 8 14.12 13.26 20.29
C ALA A 8 13.01 14.32 20.27
N SER A 9 13.19 15.37 19.49
CA SER A 9 12.14 16.31 19.16
C SER A 9 11.02 15.44 18.60
N ASN A 10 9.81 15.51 19.18
CA ASN A 10 8.59 14.96 18.61
C ASN A 10 8.41 15.59 17.23
N ALA A 11 9.05 14.98 16.23
CA ALA A 11 9.11 15.56 14.91
C ALA A 11 7.71 15.38 14.31
N VAL A 12 7.01 16.50 14.23
CA VAL A 12 5.74 16.65 13.53
C VAL A 12 5.85 15.96 12.17
N SER A 13 5.02 14.95 11.93
CA SER A 13 5.03 14.20 10.66
C SER A 13 3.63 13.76 10.28
N THR A 14 3.42 13.56 8.97
CA THR A 14 2.15 13.11 8.40
C THR A 14 2.28 11.69 7.87
N ALA A 15 1.25 10.88 8.14
CA ALA A 15 0.98 9.63 7.43
C ALA A 15 -0.21 9.81 6.49
N LEU A 16 -0.21 9.09 5.36
CA LEU A 16 -1.31 9.03 4.40
C LEU A 16 -1.72 7.58 4.19
N VAL A 17 -3.01 7.30 4.30
CA VAL A 17 -3.60 6.02 3.90
C VAL A 17 -4.47 6.24 2.66
N VAL A 18 -4.13 5.59 1.56
CA VAL A 18 -4.95 5.55 0.35
C VAL A 18 -5.79 4.28 0.38
N GLY A 19 -7.11 4.44 0.41
CA GLY A 19 -8.06 3.35 0.63
C GLY A 19 -8.45 3.17 2.11
N GLY A 20 -8.27 4.19 2.94
CA GLY A 20 -8.55 4.15 4.38
C GLY A 20 -10.02 4.07 4.77
N THR A 21 -10.93 3.87 3.82
CA THR A 21 -12.36 3.57 4.06
C THR A 21 -12.69 2.09 3.84
N GLY A 22 -11.75 1.28 3.32
CA GLY A 22 -11.89 -0.16 3.17
C GLY A 22 -11.47 -0.93 4.43
N GLY A 23 -11.84 -2.21 4.54
CA GLY A 23 -11.64 -3.00 5.76
C GLY A 23 -10.25 -2.89 6.39
N LEU A 24 -9.21 -3.39 5.71
CA LEU A 24 -7.83 -3.31 6.23
C LEU A 24 -7.29 -1.86 6.22
N GLY A 25 -7.62 -1.06 5.19
CA GLY A 25 -7.18 0.33 5.12
C GLY A 25 -7.75 1.19 6.25
N ALA A 26 -9.02 0.98 6.64
CA ALA A 26 -9.64 1.67 7.77
C ALA A 26 -8.97 1.29 9.11
N ALA A 27 -8.63 0.02 9.29
CA ALA A 27 -7.90 -0.43 10.46
C ALA A 27 -6.50 0.20 10.53
N MET A 28 -5.78 0.26 9.39
CA MET A 28 -4.47 0.93 9.32
C MET A 28 -4.58 2.42 9.60
N PHE A 29 -5.59 3.08 9.07
CA PHE A 29 -5.85 4.49 9.33
C PHE A 29 -6.06 4.74 10.83
N SER A 30 -6.91 3.94 11.48
CA SER A 30 -7.16 4.02 12.92
C SER A 30 -5.91 3.75 13.76
N CYS A 31 -5.10 2.74 13.40
CA CYS A 31 -3.83 2.46 14.08
C CYS A 31 -2.86 3.64 13.99
N LEU A 32 -2.72 4.25 12.80
CA LEU A 32 -1.83 5.40 12.61
C LEU A 32 -2.32 6.64 13.36
N GLN A 33 -3.64 6.86 13.48
CA GLN A 33 -4.19 7.96 14.28
C GLN A 33 -3.85 7.85 15.78
N ASN A 34 -3.63 6.63 16.26
CA ASN A 34 -3.24 6.36 17.65
C ASN A 34 -1.71 6.29 17.85
N ASP A 35 -0.92 6.45 16.78
CA ASP A 35 0.54 6.45 16.85
C ASP A 35 1.05 7.88 17.06
N ALA A 36 1.64 8.12 18.22
CA ALA A 36 2.20 9.42 18.60
C ALA A 36 3.35 9.92 17.71
N SER A 37 3.86 9.07 16.80
CA SER A 37 4.86 9.45 15.80
C SER A 37 4.30 10.36 14.71
N TYR A 38 2.98 10.42 14.58
CA TYR A 38 2.30 11.25 13.58
C TYR A 38 1.44 12.30 14.26
N SER A 39 1.64 13.55 13.89
CA SER A 39 0.78 14.66 14.31
C SER A 39 -0.48 14.77 13.46
N GLN A 40 -0.47 14.13 12.29
CA GLN A 40 -1.56 14.14 11.33
C GLN A 40 -1.60 12.82 10.55
N VAL A 41 -2.81 12.31 10.34
CA VAL A 41 -3.05 11.17 9.45
C VAL A 41 -4.10 11.55 8.42
N LEU A 42 -3.75 11.49 7.16
CA LEU A 42 -4.62 11.80 6.03
C LEU A 42 -5.21 10.51 5.43
N ASN A 43 -6.40 10.63 4.88
CA ASN A 43 -7.08 9.56 4.17
C ASN A 43 -7.53 10.01 2.79
N LEU A 44 -7.23 9.22 1.76
CA LEU A 44 -7.75 9.37 0.42
C LEU A 44 -8.49 8.10 0.00
N SER A 45 -9.70 8.27 -0.51
CA SER A 45 -10.53 7.18 -1.03
C SER A 45 -11.52 7.71 -2.07
N ARG A 46 -12.35 6.84 -2.63
CA ARG A 46 -13.45 7.24 -3.52
C ARG A 46 -14.54 8.06 -2.82
N SER A 47 -14.62 7.99 -1.49
CA SER A 47 -15.64 8.66 -0.67
C SER A 47 -15.10 9.81 0.17
N THR A 48 -13.84 10.18 0.04
CA THR A 48 -13.25 11.35 0.71
C THR A 48 -13.38 12.61 -0.15
N THR A 49 -13.07 13.76 0.44
CA THR A 49 -12.94 15.03 -0.27
C THR A 49 -11.56 15.61 0.07
N PRO A 50 -10.63 15.71 -0.91
CA PRO A 50 -10.79 15.25 -2.29
C PRO A 50 -10.92 13.73 -2.39
N ASN A 51 -11.57 13.26 -3.46
CA ASN A 51 -11.68 11.84 -3.77
C ASN A 51 -10.59 11.38 -4.73
N ILE A 52 -10.33 10.08 -4.78
CA ILE A 52 -9.50 9.46 -5.80
C ILE A 52 -10.35 8.60 -6.74
N ASP A 53 -10.18 8.80 -8.04
CA ASP A 53 -10.68 7.91 -9.08
C ASP A 53 -9.52 7.52 -10.00
N TYR A 54 -9.19 6.23 -10.04
CA TYR A 54 -8.08 5.73 -10.87
C TYR A 54 -8.37 5.80 -12.37
N ALA A 55 -9.62 5.99 -12.78
CA ALA A 55 -9.99 6.24 -14.16
C ALA A 55 -9.89 7.74 -14.53
N ASP A 56 -9.75 8.62 -13.56
CA ASP A 56 -9.60 10.07 -13.74
C ASP A 56 -8.28 10.54 -13.09
N GLU A 57 -7.24 10.70 -13.91
CA GLU A 57 -5.93 11.15 -13.42
C GLU A 57 -5.96 12.57 -12.83
N ALA A 58 -6.90 13.42 -13.27
CA ALA A 58 -7.03 14.77 -12.71
C ALA A 58 -7.45 14.72 -11.23
N SER A 59 -8.26 13.75 -10.83
CA SER A 59 -8.62 13.53 -9.42
C SER A 59 -7.40 13.19 -8.56
N LEU A 60 -6.45 12.40 -9.10
CA LEU A 60 -5.22 12.04 -8.42
C LEU A 60 -4.28 13.23 -8.27
N GLN A 61 -4.18 14.07 -9.30
CA GLN A 61 -3.40 15.30 -9.26
C GLN A 61 -3.94 16.28 -8.22
N ALA A 62 -5.26 16.51 -8.21
CA ALA A 62 -5.92 17.37 -7.22
C ALA A 62 -5.72 16.84 -5.79
N SER A 63 -5.85 15.53 -5.59
CA SER A 63 -5.61 14.89 -4.31
C SER A 63 -4.16 15.04 -3.85
N ALA A 64 -3.19 14.92 -4.74
CA ALA A 64 -1.77 15.11 -4.42
C ALA A 64 -1.45 16.57 -4.05
N GLN A 65 -2.06 17.53 -4.74
CA GLN A 65 -1.94 18.95 -4.39
C GLN A 65 -2.51 19.21 -2.99
N TRP A 66 -3.68 18.70 -2.69
CA TRP A 66 -4.29 18.81 -1.36
C TRP A 66 -3.37 18.19 -0.28
N VAL A 67 -2.81 17.00 -0.52
CA VAL A 67 -1.85 16.38 0.41
C VAL A 67 -0.64 17.28 0.62
N ALA A 68 -0.09 17.88 -0.43
CA ALA A 68 1.06 18.79 -0.33
C ALA A 68 0.73 20.01 0.56
N GLU A 69 -0.46 20.59 0.41
CA GLU A 69 -0.95 21.69 1.23
C GLU A 69 -1.09 21.29 2.70
N GLN A 70 -1.69 20.11 2.96
CA GLN A 70 -1.83 19.58 4.34
C GLN A 70 -0.46 19.30 4.99
N CYS A 71 0.55 18.94 4.19
CA CYS A 71 1.89 18.61 4.67
C CYS A 71 2.83 19.80 4.83
N ALA A 72 2.38 21.04 4.67
CA ALA A 72 3.21 22.25 4.74
C ALA A 72 3.94 22.40 6.10
N LEU A 73 3.29 22.04 7.20
CA LEU A 73 3.86 22.11 8.56
C LEU A 73 4.27 20.75 9.13
N ALA A 74 3.77 19.67 8.55
CA ALA A 74 4.01 18.30 9.00
C ALA A 74 4.40 17.43 7.79
N PRO A 75 5.70 17.24 7.50
CA PRO A 75 6.16 16.56 6.30
C PRO A 75 5.59 15.14 6.14
N LEU A 76 5.21 14.77 4.91
CA LEU A 76 4.73 13.43 4.58
C LEU A 76 5.86 12.40 4.68
N ARG A 77 5.73 11.45 5.59
CA ARG A 77 6.76 10.43 5.83
C ARG A 77 6.32 9.01 5.59
N THR A 78 5.03 8.74 5.70
CA THR A 78 4.49 7.39 5.50
C THR A 78 3.30 7.44 4.57
N VAL A 79 3.33 6.61 3.53
CA VAL A 79 2.22 6.39 2.61
C VAL A 79 1.91 4.91 2.59
N ILE A 80 0.67 4.58 2.90
CA ILE A 80 0.14 3.22 2.80
C ILE A 80 -0.90 3.19 1.68
N VAL A 81 -0.66 2.39 0.64
CA VAL A 81 -1.63 2.17 -0.43
C VAL A 81 -2.35 0.86 -0.16
N ALA A 82 -3.57 0.96 0.36
CA ALA A 82 -4.41 -0.16 0.79
C ALA A 82 -5.58 -0.43 -0.17
N THR A 83 -5.59 0.19 -1.35
CA THR A 83 -6.59 -0.08 -2.39
C THR A 83 -6.38 -1.45 -3.02
N GLY A 84 -7.48 -2.10 -3.38
CA GLY A 84 -7.44 -3.38 -4.08
C GLY A 84 -8.80 -3.78 -4.61
N PHE A 85 -8.78 -4.57 -5.68
CA PHE A 85 -9.96 -5.15 -6.32
C PHE A 85 -9.72 -6.64 -6.57
N LEU A 86 -10.68 -7.47 -6.21
CA LEU A 86 -10.65 -8.91 -6.41
C LEU A 86 -11.96 -9.42 -7.02
N HIS A 87 -13.09 -8.88 -6.60
CA HIS A 87 -14.42 -9.25 -7.09
C HIS A 87 -15.42 -8.11 -6.93
N GLN A 88 -16.48 -8.13 -7.73
CA GLN A 88 -17.64 -7.23 -7.62
C GLN A 88 -18.84 -7.82 -8.37
N GLY A 89 -20.03 -7.75 -7.79
CA GLY A 89 -21.29 -8.06 -8.50
C GLY A 89 -21.37 -9.49 -9.03
N GLY A 90 -20.80 -10.47 -8.33
CA GLY A 90 -20.76 -11.87 -8.77
C GLY A 90 -19.63 -12.20 -9.74
N VAL A 91 -18.90 -11.20 -10.24
CA VAL A 91 -17.69 -11.40 -11.05
C VAL A 91 -16.48 -11.45 -10.12
N GLY A 92 -15.63 -12.47 -10.26
CA GLY A 92 -14.46 -12.69 -9.40
C GLY A 92 -13.30 -13.31 -10.17
N PRO A 93 -12.22 -13.66 -9.46
CA PRO A 93 -11.03 -14.18 -10.09
C PRO A 93 -11.29 -15.51 -10.80
N GLU A 94 -10.73 -15.64 -12.00
CA GLU A 94 -10.92 -16.74 -12.93
C GLU A 94 -10.31 -18.03 -12.37
N ARG A 95 -11.05 -19.13 -12.45
CA ARG A 95 -10.56 -20.47 -12.03
C ARG A 95 -9.78 -21.18 -13.15
N SER A 96 -10.03 -20.80 -14.41
CA SER A 96 -9.39 -21.37 -15.59
C SER A 96 -9.29 -20.32 -16.71
N TRP A 97 -8.47 -20.59 -17.72
CA TRP A 97 -8.33 -19.71 -18.90
C TRP A 97 -9.64 -19.52 -19.68
N SER A 98 -10.58 -20.47 -19.60
CA SER A 98 -11.88 -20.36 -20.28
C SER A 98 -12.79 -19.29 -19.66
N GLN A 99 -12.44 -18.77 -18.48
CA GLN A 99 -13.17 -17.72 -17.77
C GLN A 99 -12.50 -16.34 -17.91
N LEU A 100 -11.46 -16.22 -18.76
CA LEU A 100 -10.82 -14.93 -18.99
C LEU A 100 -11.83 -13.98 -19.61
N ASP A 101 -11.92 -12.79 -19.01
CA ASP A 101 -12.83 -11.71 -19.38
C ASP A 101 -12.06 -10.39 -19.47
N ALA A 102 -12.21 -9.67 -20.58
CA ALA A 102 -11.43 -8.47 -20.86
C ALA A 102 -11.78 -7.32 -19.90
N ASP A 103 -13.07 -7.15 -19.56
CA ASP A 103 -13.51 -6.05 -18.69
C ASP A 103 -13.04 -6.29 -17.26
N TYR A 104 -13.08 -7.55 -16.77
CA TYR A 104 -12.52 -7.92 -15.48
C TYR A 104 -11.01 -7.68 -15.45
N LEU A 105 -10.26 -8.11 -16.50
CA LEU A 105 -8.83 -7.91 -16.60
C LEU A 105 -8.46 -6.42 -16.58
N GLN A 106 -9.17 -5.59 -17.35
CA GLN A 106 -8.96 -4.14 -17.35
C GLN A 106 -9.23 -3.53 -15.97
N ARG A 107 -10.33 -3.92 -15.34
CA ARG A 107 -10.71 -3.43 -14.02
C ARG A 107 -9.71 -3.78 -12.93
N VAL A 108 -9.26 -5.03 -12.88
CA VAL A 108 -8.32 -5.49 -11.87
C VAL A 108 -6.94 -4.86 -12.07
N MET A 109 -6.50 -4.68 -13.32
CA MET A 109 -5.26 -3.97 -13.65
C MET A 109 -5.34 -2.49 -13.29
N LEU A 110 -6.45 -1.82 -13.59
CA LEU A 110 -6.64 -0.42 -13.25
C LEU A 110 -6.50 -0.18 -11.74
N VAL A 111 -7.22 -0.96 -10.93
CA VAL A 111 -7.26 -0.73 -9.48
C VAL A 111 -6.01 -1.22 -8.77
N ASN A 112 -5.44 -2.36 -9.18
CA ASN A 112 -4.35 -3.00 -8.43
C ASN A 112 -2.95 -2.60 -8.91
N ALA A 113 -2.80 -2.06 -10.12
CA ALA A 113 -1.50 -1.74 -10.69
C ALA A 113 -1.43 -0.31 -11.25
N ILE A 114 -2.30 0.06 -12.19
CA ILE A 114 -2.23 1.35 -12.89
C ILE A 114 -2.47 2.50 -11.91
N GLY A 115 -3.55 2.44 -11.13
CA GLY A 115 -3.87 3.46 -10.13
C GLY A 115 -2.75 3.67 -9.12
N PRO A 116 -2.22 2.62 -8.46
CA PRO A 116 -1.03 2.71 -7.61
C PRO A 116 0.20 3.32 -8.30
N ALA A 117 0.45 3.03 -9.58
CA ALA A 117 1.53 3.66 -10.35
C ALA A 117 1.30 5.17 -10.53
N LEU A 118 0.08 5.58 -10.85
CA LEU A 118 -0.29 7.00 -10.95
C LEU A 118 -0.21 7.73 -9.60
N LEU A 119 -0.53 7.06 -8.49
CA LEU A 119 -0.30 7.64 -7.15
C LEU A 119 1.17 7.93 -6.92
N ILE A 120 2.10 7.05 -7.34
CA ILE A 120 3.54 7.32 -7.24
C ILE A 120 3.88 8.59 -8.03
N LYS A 121 3.39 8.70 -9.27
CA LYS A 121 3.64 9.88 -10.13
C LYS A 121 3.31 11.19 -9.42
N HIS A 122 2.17 11.26 -8.77
CA HIS A 122 1.66 12.50 -8.19
C HIS A 122 2.09 12.72 -6.73
N LEU A 123 2.19 11.69 -5.91
CA LEU A 123 2.46 11.81 -4.48
C LEU A 123 3.94 11.62 -4.09
N ALA A 124 4.75 10.87 -4.86
CA ALA A 124 6.16 10.71 -4.52
C ALA A 124 6.94 12.04 -4.49
N PRO A 125 6.61 13.07 -5.29
CA PRO A 125 7.20 14.39 -5.14
C PRO A 125 6.97 15.06 -3.78
N VAL A 126 5.87 14.73 -3.10
CA VAL A 126 5.47 15.33 -1.80
C VAL A 126 6.21 14.71 -0.62
N LEU A 127 6.79 13.51 -0.78
CA LEU A 127 7.53 12.83 0.27
C LEU A 127 8.70 13.69 0.79
N ALA A 128 8.84 13.75 2.11
CA ALA A 128 9.99 14.32 2.78
C ALA A 128 11.30 13.61 2.39
N ARG A 129 12.46 14.28 2.57
CA ARG A 129 13.77 13.72 2.18
C ARG A 129 14.82 13.80 3.28
N ASP A 130 14.51 14.43 4.39
CA ASP A 130 15.42 14.74 5.51
C ASP A 130 15.53 13.59 6.53
N ARG A 131 14.58 12.65 6.49
CA ARG A 131 14.53 11.45 7.35
C ARG A 131 14.00 10.25 6.57
N ILE A 132 13.97 9.07 7.21
CA ILE A 132 13.39 7.87 6.62
C ILE A 132 11.92 8.14 6.25
N THR A 133 11.58 7.87 5.00
CA THR A 133 10.21 7.87 4.49
C THR A 133 9.84 6.48 4.03
N ARG A 134 8.57 6.10 4.21
CA ARG A 134 8.07 4.76 3.91
C ARG A 134 6.89 4.82 2.97
N TRP A 135 6.99 4.07 1.89
CA TRP A 135 5.91 3.87 0.92
C TRP A 135 5.62 2.39 0.85
N ALA A 136 4.51 1.94 1.44
CA ALA A 136 4.10 0.55 1.44
C ALA A 136 2.84 0.35 0.59
N MET A 137 2.87 -0.61 -0.32
CA MET A 137 1.73 -1.00 -1.14
C MET A 137 1.27 -2.40 -0.76
N LEU A 138 -0.04 -2.55 -0.48
CA LEU A 138 -0.61 -3.86 -0.21
C LEU A 138 -0.67 -4.70 -1.48
N SER A 139 0.23 -5.65 -1.57
CA SER A 139 0.28 -6.67 -2.60
C SER A 139 -0.38 -7.98 -2.12
N ALA A 140 -0.07 -9.08 -2.74
CA ALA A 140 -0.53 -10.40 -2.35
C ALA A 140 0.50 -11.46 -2.74
N LYS A 141 0.67 -12.51 -1.93
CA LYS A 141 1.57 -13.63 -2.22
C LYS A 141 1.30 -14.25 -3.60
N VAL A 142 0.04 -14.28 -4.01
CA VAL A 142 -0.35 -14.77 -5.34
C VAL A 142 0.19 -13.94 -6.52
N GLY A 143 0.72 -12.74 -6.26
CA GLY A 143 1.46 -11.92 -7.23
C GLY A 143 2.91 -12.36 -7.45
N SER A 144 3.41 -13.30 -6.64
CA SER A 144 4.72 -13.93 -6.87
C SER A 144 4.62 -14.90 -8.05
N ILE A 145 5.47 -14.69 -9.07
CA ILE A 145 5.56 -15.58 -10.23
C ILE A 145 6.24 -16.89 -9.81
N GLY A 146 7.31 -16.79 -9.01
CA GLY A 146 8.08 -17.94 -8.54
C GLY A 146 7.33 -18.86 -7.58
N ASP A 147 6.37 -18.33 -6.79
CA ASP A 147 5.55 -19.10 -5.84
C ASP A 147 4.30 -19.72 -6.49
N ASN A 148 4.03 -19.43 -7.77
CA ASN A 148 2.79 -19.84 -8.41
C ASN A 148 2.80 -21.32 -8.83
N ALA A 149 2.33 -22.20 -7.96
CA ALA A 149 2.11 -23.62 -8.24
C ALA A 149 0.63 -23.99 -8.42
N LEU A 150 -0.32 -23.10 -8.09
CA LEU A 150 -1.74 -23.40 -8.06
C LEU A 150 -2.49 -23.02 -9.34
N GLY A 151 -1.99 -22.05 -10.11
CA GLY A 151 -2.71 -21.50 -11.26
C GLY A 151 -4.01 -20.77 -10.87
N GLY A 152 -4.87 -20.51 -11.86
CA GLY A 152 -6.09 -19.71 -11.67
C GLY A 152 -5.82 -18.25 -11.30
N TRP A 153 -6.88 -17.47 -11.11
CA TRP A 153 -6.83 -16.07 -10.69
C TRP A 153 -5.95 -15.20 -11.60
N TYR A 154 -6.03 -15.42 -12.90
CA TYR A 154 -5.15 -14.83 -13.90
C TYR A 154 -5.02 -13.32 -13.75
N GLY A 155 -6.16 -12.62 -13.79
CA GLY A 155 -6.19 -11.17 -13.68
C GLY A 155 -5.64 -10.66 -12.35
N TYR A 156 -6.05 -11.27 -11.24
CA TYR A 156 -5.58 -10.85 -9.93
C TYR A 156 -4.08 -11.11 -9.73
N ARG A 157 -3.58 -12.31 -10.09
CA ARG A 157 -2.15 -12.63 -10.04
C ARG A 157 -1.35 -11.66 -10.91
N ALA A 158 -1.75 -11.48 -12.17
CA ALA A 158 -1.08 -10.58 -13.10
C ALA A 158 -1.04 -9.14 -12.58
N SER A 159 -2.15 -8.65 -12.01
CA SER A 159 -2.20 -7.29 -11.46
C SER A 159 -1.30 -7.11 -10.24
N LYS A 160 -1.19 -8.12 -9.36
CA LYS A 160 -0.30 -8.06 -8.20
C LYS A 160 1.17 -8.28 -8.57
N ALA A 161 1.47 -9.07 -9.60
CA ALA A 161 2.81 -9.16 -10.18
C ALA A 161 3.23 -7.83 -10.83
N ALA A 162 2.32 -7.17 -11.56
CA ALA A 162 2.55 -5.84 -12.11
C ALA A 162 2.79 -4.81 -11.00
N LEU A 163 2.01 -4.83 -9.92
CA LEU A 163 2.23 -3.98 -8.75
C LEU A 163 3.60 -4.22 -8.13
N ASN A 164 4.02 -5.47 -7.98
CA ASN A 164 5.33 -5.85 -7.46
C ASN A 164 6.45 -5.26 -8.32
N GLN A 165 6.34 -5.36 -9.66
CA GLN A 165 7.30 -4.76 -10.58
C GLN A 165 7.32 -3.22 -10.47
N ILE A 166 6.16 -2.58 -10.34
CA ILE A 166 6.03 -1.13 -10.15
C ILE A 166 6.73 -0.69 -8.86
N VAL A 167 6.49 -1.40 -7.74
CA VAL A 167 7.16 -1.14 -6.46
C VAL A 167 8.68 -1.23 -6.60
N LYS A 168 9.16 -2.30 -7.25
CA LYS A 168 10.61 -2.49 -7.47
C LYS A 168 11.21 -1.35 -8.28
N THR A 169 10.57 -0.94 -9.36
CA THR A 169 11.02 0.17 -10.21
C THR A 169 11.00 1.49 -9.45
N ALA A 170 9.88 1.80 -8.78
CA ALA A 170 9.72 3.02 -8.00
C ALA A 170 10.73 3.13 -6.85
N SER A 171 11.07 2.03 -6.19
CA SER A 171 12.07 2.01 -5.11
C SER A 171 13.44 2.51 -5.58
N ILE A 172 13.84 2.15 -6.79
CA ILE A 172 15.10 2.59 -7.41
C ILE A 172 15.07 4.10 -7.67
N GLU A 173 13.96 4.61 -8.21
CA GLU A 173 13.80 6.04 -8.49
C GLU A 173 13.71 6.86 -7.21
N MET A 174 12.95 6.40 -6.23
CA MET A 174 12.85 7.06 -4.91
C MET A 174 14.20 7.12 -4.21
N THR A 175 15.03 6.05 -4.31
CA THR A 175 16.39 6.01 -3.76
C THR A 175 17.33 7.00 -4.45
N ARG A 176 17.13 7.30 -5.74
CA ARG A 176 17.89 8.35 -6.44
C ARG A 176 17.55 9.74 -5.92
N ARG A 177 16.30 9.96 -5.48
CA ARG A 177 15.83 11.23 -4.90
C ARG A 177 16.20 11.39 -3.43
N SER A 178 16.13 10.32 -2.64
CA SER A 178 16.52 10.28 -1.24
C SER A 178 17.01 8.88 -0.86
N LYS A 179 18.24 8.80 -0.35
CA LYS A 179 18.80 7.54 0.18
C LYS A 179 18.07 7.01 1.42
N LEU A 180 17.17 7.82 1.99
CA LEU A 180 16.37 7.49 3.16
C LEU A 180 14.96 6.97 2.78
N ALA A 181 14.67 6.82 1.48
CA ALA A 181 13.37 6.33 1.02
C ALA A 181 13.30 4.79 1.06
N VAL A 182 12.21 4.30 1.63
CA VAL A 182 11.84 2.87 1.67
C VAL A 182 10.53 2.70 0.90
N CYS A 183 10.55 1.97 -0.21
CA CYS A 183 9.36 1.64 -1.00
C CYS A 183 9.26 0.13 -1.12
N VAL A 184 8.15 -0.46 -0.65
CA VAL A 184 8.01 -1.92 -0.50
C VAL A 184 6.61 -2.42 -0.87
N ALA A 185 6.54 -3.69 -1.28
CA ALA A 185 5.30 -4.43 -1.41
C ALA A 185 5.07 -5.27 -0.13
N ILE A 186 3.85 -5.29 0.37
CA ILE A 186 3.47 -6.06 1.57
C ILE A 186 2.32 -7.00 1.25
N HIS A 187 2.52 -8.30 1.51
CA HIS A 187 1.43 -9.26 1.54
C HIS A 187 0.76 -9.24 2.92
N PRO A 188 -0.52 -8.86 3.02
CA PRO A 188 -1.20 -8.75 4.31
C PRO A 188 -1.58 -10.09 4.93
N GLY A 189 -1.35 -11.23 4.25
CA GLY A 189 -1.96 -12.51 4.59
C GLY A 189 -3.47 -12.54 4.29
N THR A 190 -4.21 -13.47 4.89
CA THR A 190 -5.67 -13.51 4.78
C THR A 190 -6.28 -12.71 5.92
N VAL A 191 -7.03 -11.65 5.60
CA VAL A 191 -7.63 -10.73 6.56
C VAL A 191 -9.14 -10.75 6.38
N ALA A 192 -9.91 -10.77 7.48
CA ALA A 192 -11.37 -10.77 7.46
C ALA A 192 -11.92 -9.45 6.94
N THR A 193 -12.12 -9.34 5.64
CA THR A 193 -12.65 -8.16 4.95
C THR A 193 -13.63 -8.57 3.86
N ALA A 194 -14.48 -7.65 3.40
CA ALA A 194 -15.37 -7.89 2.27
C ALA A 194 -14.63 -8.35 0.99
N LEU A 195 -13.35 -7.96 0.83
CA LEU A 195 -12.53 -8.38 -0.32
C LEU A 195 -12.20 -9.89 -0.28
N SER A 196 -11.97 -10.45 0.91
CA SER A 196 -11.49 -11.82 1.10
C SER A 196 -12.61 -12.80 1.48
N GLU A 197 -13.73 -12.29 2.01
CA GLU A 197 -14.84 -13.11 2.54
C GLU A 197 -15.30 -14.24 1.61
N PRO A 198 -15.52 -14.01 0.29
CA PRO A 198 -15.95 -15.08 -0.61
C PRO A 198 -14.90 -16.17 -0.86
N PHE A 199 -13.65 -15.94 -0.45
CA PHE A 199 -12.50 -16.80 -0.72
C PHE A 199 -11.91 -17.42 0.55
N GLY A 200 -12.54 -17.20 1.71
CA GLY A 200 -12.16 -17.82 2.98
C GLY A 200 -12.35 -19.35 2.88
N LYS A 201 -11.24 -20.10 2.81
CA LYS A 201 -11.27 -21.57 2.83
C LYS A 201 -11.07 -22.05 4.27
N THR A 202 -11.73 -23.16 4.62
CA THR A 202 -11.45 -23.90 5.85
C THR A 202 -9.95 -24.23 5.92
N GLY A 203 -9.30 -23.89 7.04
CA GLY A 203 -7.87 -24.11 7.26
C GLY A 203 -6.97 -22.90 6.97
N LEU A 204 -7.51 -21.78 6.46
CA LEU A 204 -6.75 -20.52 6.40
C LEU A 204 -6.79 -19.81 7.75
N ASN A 205 -5.63 -19.30 8.16
CA ASN A 205 -5.54 -18.39 9.31
C ASN A 205 -6.06 -17.00 8.88
N VAL A 206 -7.35 -16.75 9.12
CA VAL A 206 -8.00 -15.47 8.81
C VAL A 206 -7.86 -14.55 10.01
N ARG A 207 -7.15 -13.43 9.84
CA ARG A 207 -6.88 -12.49 10.93
C ARG A 207 -7.88 -11.34 10.94
N PRO A 208 -8.24 -10.82 12.14
CA PRO A 208 -9.01 -9.58 12.26
C PRO A 208 -8.25 -8.40 11.60
N PRO A 209 -8.96 -7.42 11.02
CA PRO A 209 -8.32 -6.28 10.33
C PRO A 209 -7.42 -5.44 11.24
N ASP A 210 -7.78 -5.24 12.49
CA ASP A 210 -7.02 -4.48 13.49
C ASP A 210 -5.70 -5.16 13.85
N VAL A 211 -5.73 -6.47 14.06
CA VAL A 211 -4.51 -7.29 14.30
C VAL A 211 -3.60 -7.24 13.08
N ALA A 212 -4.14 -7.50 11.88
CA ALA A 212 -3.37 -7.46 10.66
C ALA A 212 -2.78 -6.07 10.37
N ALA A 213 -3.54 -5.00 10.64
CA ALA A 213 -3.06 -3.62 10.49
C ALA A 213 -1.87 -3.33 11.42
N SER A 214 -1.97 -3.70 12.69
CA SER A 214 -0.90 -3.51 13.68
C SER A 214 0.38 -4.27 13.28
N GLU A 215 0.26 -5.54 12.88
CA GLU A 215 1.39 -6.36 12.44
C GLU A 215 2.08 -5.76 11.21
N ILE A 216 1.32 -5.39 10.18
CA ILE A 216 1.85 -4.81 8.95
C ILE A 216 2.54 -3.47 9.22
N LEU A 217 1.93 -2.60 10.01
CA LEU A 217 2.52 -1.30 10.36
C LEU A 217 3.80 -1.48 11.18
N SER A 218 3.86 -2.48 12.06
CA SER A 218 5.08 -2.83 12.78
C SER A 218 6.20 -3.23 11.81
N VAL A 219 5.91 -4.08 10.82
CA VAL A 219 6.87 -4.45 9.78
C VAL A 219 7.31 -3.22 9.00
N VAL A 220 6.37 -2.41 8.49
CA VAL A 220 6.69 -1.21 7.70
C VAL A 220 7.56 -0.25 8.51
N ASN A 221 7.27 -0.04 9.79
CA ASN A 221 8.04 0.85 10.67
C ASN A 221 9.46 0.33 10.97
N ALA A 222 9.67 -0.98 10.99
CA ALA A 222 10.98 -1.59 11.20
C ALA A 222 11.90 -1.53 9.97
N LEU A 223 11.34 -1.43 8.75
CA LEU A 223 12.13 -1.45 7.51
C LEU A 223 13.06 -0.25 7.39
N GLN A 224 14.29 -0.52 6.95
CA GLN A 224 15.36 0.45 6.75
C GLN A 224 15.70 0.63 5.26
N PRO A 225 16.40 1.71 4.87
CA PRO A 225 16.73 2.00 3.47
C PRO A 225 17.34 0.83 2.67
N PRO A 226 18.23 -0.03 3.22
CA PRO A 226 18.74 -1.18 2.48
C PRO A 226 17.68 -2.23 2.08
N GLN A 227 16.52 -2.20 2.73
CA GLN A 227 15.41 -3.12 2.48
C GLN A 227 14.41 -2.59 1.44
N THR A 228 14.66 -1.39 0.89
CA THR A 228 13.82 -0.80 -0.15
C THR A 228 13.75 -1.69 -1.39
N GLY A 229 12.62 -1.72 -2.06
CA GLY A 229 12.39 -2.58 -3.23
C GLY A 229 12.21 -4.04 -2.88
N GLY A 230 11.89 -4.37 -1.62
CA GLY A 230 11.59 -5.73 -1.17
C GLY A 230 10.09 -6.05 -1.23
N PHE A 231 9.79 -7.35 -1.23
CA PHE A 231 8.44 -7.90 -1.07
C PHE A 231 8.40 -8.70 0.23
N TYR A 232 7.56 -8.30 1.15
CA TYR A 232 7.47 -8.88 2.50
C TYR A 232 6.06 -9.36 2.81
N ASP A 233 5.95 -10.31 3.71
CA ASP A 233 4.66 -10.62 4.32
C ASP A 233 4.44 -9.80 5.62
N TYR A 234 3.28 -9.99 6.21
CA TYR A 234 2.86 -9.33 7.46
C TYR A 234 3.73 -9.65 8.68
N SER A 235 4.56 -10.70 8.62
CA SER A 235 5.53 -11.06 9.67
C SER A 235 6.93 -10.47 9.42
N GLY A 236 7.13 -9.83 8.27
CA GLY A 236 8.41 -9.28 7.84
C GLY A 236 9.30 -10.29 7.09
N GLN A 237 8.77 -11.49 6.79
CA GLN A 237 9.48 -12.46 5.97
C GLN A 237 9.55 -11.98 4.53
N THR A 238 10.73 -12.06 3.91
CA THR A 238 10.90 -11.78 2.47
C THR A 238 10.22 -12.85 1.63
N LEU A 239 9.45 -12.42 0.65
CA LEU A 239 8.77 -13.27 -0.32
C LEU A 239 9.50 -13.23 -1.68
N PRO A 240 9.49 -14.33 -2.46
CA PRO A 240 9.98 -14.32 -3.83
C PRO A 240 9.06 -13.47 -4.73
N TRP A 241 9.67 -12.89 -5.77
CA TRP A 241 8.94 -12.13 -6.80
C TRP A 241 8.11 -13.02 -7.75
#